data_160e57a134ce3cc63726e1ecd44612e2
#
_entry.id   160e57a134ce3cc63726e1ecd44612e2
#
_cell.length_a   1.000
_cell.length_b   1.000
_cell.length_c   1.000
_cell.angle_alpha   90.00
_cell.angle_beta   90.00
_cell.angle_gamma   90.00
#
_symmetry.space_group_name_H-M   'P 1'
#
loop_
_entity.id
_entity.type
_entity.pdbx_description
1 polymer ?
#
loop_
_entity_poly.entity_id
_entity_poly.type
_entity_poly.pdbx_seq_one_letter_code
_entity_poly.pdbx_strand_id
1 'polypeptide(L)'
;MKLNKWVSVGVATITLSMLSVSTPALASGDGQSTQTSDSTENQTQTQTSNHTNQSHSQWQKNLTGEAHTTIAHRGASGYAPEHTFNAYDKSHKELGASYIEIDLQRTKDGHLVAMHDETVDRTTNGHGRVEDYTLAELKKLDAGSWFNKQHPDLAKSEYNNAKVPTLDEILSRYGKNANYYIETKSPDVYPGMENQLIQSLNKHGMLTDQSLKNGHVIVQSFSEPSLQKMKQLNPNIPLIRLLDKGELPFQSEADLKRIKSYAVGVGPEYTDLNEKNTKHLKDLGFLIHPFTVNEEADMQRLNDYGIDGVFTNYADKYLSLIHIS
;
A
#
# COMPACT_ATOMS: atom_id res chain seq x y z
N MET A 1 41.42 28.46 29.38
CA MET A 1 42.39 27.77 30.27
C MET A 1 41.72 26.49 30.80
N LYS A 2 42.29 25.32 30.39
CA LYS A 2 42.14 23.94 30.96
C LYS A 2 40.76 23.28 30.90
N LEU A 3 40.54 21.99 30.59
CA LEU A 3 41.41 20.87 30.17
C LEU A 3 40.51 19.73 29.66
N ASN A 4 40.95 19.05 28.59
CA ASN A 4 40.37 17.82 28.04
C ASN A 4 40.35 16.68 29.08
N LYS A 5 39.29 15.83 29.01
CA LYS A 5 39.39 14.44 29.47
C LYS A 5 38.88 13.51 28.39
N TRP A 6 39.80 12.76 27.84
CA TRP A 6 39.58 11.56 27.02
C TRP A 6 39.17 10.41 27.92
N VAL A 7 38.19 9.63 27.50
CA VAL A 7 37.94 8.31 28.10
C VAL A 7 38.05 7.28 26.98
N SER A 8 38.91 6.34 27.23
CA SER A 8 39.35 5.24 26.37
C SER A 8 38.25 4.19 26.18
N VAL A 9 38.07 3.73 24.95
CA VAL A 9 37.19 2.62 24.59
C VAL A 9 38.02 1.32 24.64
N GLY A 10 37.62 0.40 25.47
CA GLY A 10 38.17 -0.96 25.52
C GLY A 10 37.50 -1.85 24.46
N VAL A 11 38.34 -2.41 23.59
CA VAL A 11 37.95 -3.43 22.59
C VAL A 11 38.00 -4.80 23.31
N ALA A 12 36.86 -5.48 23.37
CA ALA A 12 36.77 -6.87 23.78
C ALA A 12 36.73 -7.77 22.55
N THR A 13 37.80 -8.51 22.33
CA THR A 13 37.92 -9.59 21.36
C THR A 13 37.27 -10.85 21.88
N ILE A 14 36.27 -11.38 21.18
CA ILE A 14 35.70 -12.69 21.48
C ILE A 14 36.28 -13.68 20.47
N THR A 15 37.05 -14.64 20.96
CA THR A 15 37.60 -15.77 20.19
C THR A 15 36.56 -16.86 20.00
N LEU A 16 36.34 -17.23 18.77
CA LEU A 16 35.45 -18.31 18.34
C LEU A 16 36.25 -19.64 18.36
N SER A 17 35.91 -20.58 19.23
CA SER A 17 36.46 -21.92 19.26
C SER A 17 35.64 -22.86 18.38
N MET A 18 36.29 -23.41 17.34
CA MET A 18 35.77 -24.50 16.53
C MET A 18 35.85 -25.83 17.27
N LEU A 19 34.73 -26.53 17.37
CA LEU A 19 34.71 -27.96 17.70
C LEU A 19 34.48 -28.76 16.42
N SER A 20 35.51 -29.53 16.08
CA SER A 20 35.47 -30.56 15.03
C SER A 20 34.94 -31.86 15.66
N VAL A 21 33.92 -32.46 15.02
CA VAL A 21 33.52 -33.83 15.32
C VAL A 21 33.67 -34.68 14.07
N SER A 22 34.48 -35.69 14.24
CA SER A 22 34.90 -36.70 13.26
C SER A 22 33.83 -37.74 12.99
N THR A 23 33.72 -38.14 11.74
CA THR A 23 33.00 -39.32 11.26
C THR A 23 33.77 -40.62 11.53
N PRO A 24 33.11 -41.78 11.67
CA PRO A 24 33.71 -43.07 11.32
C PRO A 24 33.10 -43.62 10.02
N ALA A 25 34.00 -44.11 9.15
CA ALA A 25 33.70 -44.93 8.02
C ALA A 25 33.68 -46.43 8.41
N LEU A 26 32.92 -47.24 7.67
CA LEU A 26 33.11 -48.66 7.35
C LEU A 26 31.77 -49.23 6.87
N ALA A 27 31.60 -50.13 5.91
CA ALA A 27 32.39 -50.79 4.90
C ALA A 27 31.43 -51.49 3.94
N SER A 28 31.84 -51.59 2.70
CA SER A 28 31.60 -52.59 1.65
C SER A 28 30.40 -53.58 1.70
N GLY A 29 29.65 -53.64 0.60
CA GLY A 29 28.84 -54.81 0.22
C GLY A 29 28.33 -54.64 -1.21
N ASP A 30 28.88 -55.46 -2.13
CA ASP A 30 28.60 -55.55 -3.57
C ASP A 30 27.16 -55.93 -3.88
N GLY A 31 26.69 -55.50 -5.07
CA GLY A 31 25.58 -56.19 -5.72
C GLY A 31 24.71 -55.41 -6.68
N GLN A 32 25.15 -55.39 -7.97
CA GLN A 32 24.35 -55.43 -9.21
C GLN A 32 23.27 -54.37 -9.49
N SER A 33 23.63 -53.64 -10.53
CA SER A 33 22.88 -53.03 -11.63
C SER A 33 21.38 -53.32 -11.75
N THR A 34 20.60 -52.26 -11.89
CA THR A 34 19.66 -52.06 -13.03
C THR A 34 19.41 -50.58 -13.23
N GLN A 35 19.57 -50.16 -14.47
CA GLN A 35 19.18 -48.84 -14.98
C GLN A 35 17.68 -48.60 -14.81
N THR A 36 17.30 -47.43 -14.27
CA THR A 36 16.12 -46.70 -14.75
C THR A 36 16.42 -45.22 -14.65
N SER A 37 16.40 -44.65 -15.79
CA SER A 37 16.58 -43.25 -16.13
C SER A 37 15.50 -42.34 -15.54
N ASP A 38 15.95 -41.17 -15.10
CA ASP A 38 15.45 -39.89 -15.58
C ASP A 38 13.94 -39.66 -15.52
N SER A 39 13.47 -38.99 -14.47
CA SER A 39 12.21 -38.17 -14.49
C SER A 39 11.98 -37.25 -13.28
N THR A 40 13.00 -36.91 -12.48
CA THR A 40 12.75 -36.17 -11.21
C THR A 40 13.04 -34.64 -11.28
N GLU A 41 13.76 -34.17 -12.32
CA GLU A 41 14.10 -32.74 -12.42
C GLU A 41 13.03 -31.87 -13.10
N ASN A 42 12.13 -32.44 -13.90
CA ASN A 42 11.13 -31.67 -14.65
C ASN A 42 9.81 -31.42 -13.87
N GLN A 43 9.57 -32.14 -12.78
CA GLN A 43 8.34 -31.92 -11.99
C GLN A 43 8.45 -30.78 -10.97
N THR A 44 9.65 -30.48 -10.48
CA THR A 44 9.84 -29.44 -9.47
C THR A 44 9.75 -28.02 -10.06
N GLN A 45 10.22 -27.83 -11.31
CA GLN A 45 10.10 -26.52 -11.98
C GLN A 45 8.66 -26.23 -12.44
N THR A 46 7.92 -27.26 -12.86
CA THR A 46 6.52 -27.09 -13.30
C THR A 46 5.59 -26.83 -12.11
N GLN A 47 5.87 -27.39 -10.94
CA GLN A 47 5.07 -27.11 -9.73
C GLN A 47 5.33 -25.71 -9.17
N THR A 48 6.57 -25.21 -9.24
CA THR A 48 6.88 -23.86 -8.74
C THR A 48 6.28 -22.77 -9.65
N SER A 49 6.29 -22.96 -10.96
CA SER A 49 5.67 -22.04 -11.90
C SER A 49 4.13 -22.08 -11.84
N ASN A 50 3.54 -23.27 -11.60
CA ASN A 50 2.09 -23.38 -11.44
C ASN A 50 1.59 -22.81 -10.11
N HIS A 51 2.35 -22.90 -9.02
CA HIS A 51 1.98 -22.28 -7.74
C HIS A 51 2.09 -20.75 -7.80
N THR A 52 3.08 -20.18 -8.46
CA THR A 52 3.19 -18.73 -8.64
C THR A 52 2.11 -18.18 -9.57
N ASN A 53 1.76 -18.88 -10.65
CA ASN A 53 0.70 -18.47 -11.55
C ASN A 53 -0.71 -18.61 -10.92
N GLN A 54 -0.95 -19.66 -10.10
CA GLN A 54 -2.21 -19.80 -9.37
C GLN A 54 -2.35 -18.75 -8.27
N SER A 55 -1.28 -18.41 -7.55
CA SER A 55 -1.33 -17.35 -6.55
C SER A 55 -1.59 -15.98 -7.21
N HIS A 56 -0.97 -15.68 -8.35
CA HIS A 56 -1.17 -14.42 -9.07
C HIS A 56 -2.59 -14.24 -9.60
N SER A 57 -3.18 -15.25 -10.22
CA SER A 57 -4.57 -15.20 -10.68
C SER A 57 -5.56 -15.09 -9.52
N GLN A 58 -5.22 -15.67 -8.37
CA GLN A 58 -6.04 -15.58 -7.16
C GLN A 58 -5.94 -14.20 -6.51
N TRP A 59 -4.76 -13.57 -6.49
CA TRP A 59 -4.60 -12.20 -6.02
C TRP A 59 -5.36 -11.19 -6.86
N GLN A 60 -5.28 -11.26 -8.19
CA GLN A 60 -6.06 -10.40 -9.08
C GLN A 60 -7.55 -10.51 -8.80
N LYS A 61 -8.07 -11.73 -8.71
CA LYS A 61 -9.47 -11.99 -8.44
C LYS A 61 -9.91 -11.53 -7.06
N ASN A 62 -9.03 -11.63 -6.05
CA ASN A 62 -9.34 -11.24 -4.68
C ASN A 62 -9.23 -9.72 -4.45
N LEU A 63 -8.34 -9.02 -5.19
CA LEU A 63 -8.14 -7.60 -5.03
C LEU A 63 -9.22 -6.76 -5.70
N THR A 64 -9.76 -7.23 -6.82
CA THR A 64 -10.71 -6.43 -7.58
C THR A 64 -12.12 -7.01 -7.53
N GLY A 65 -12.29 -8.34 -7.45
CA GLY A 65 -13.61 -9.00 -7.60
C GLY A 65 -14.37 -8.60 -8.89
N GLU A 66 -13.94 -7.51 -9.50
CA GLU A 66 -14.47 -6.80 -10.65
C GLU A 66 -13.36 -6.64 -11.69
N ALA A 67 -13.76 -6.37 -12.95
CA ALA A 67 -12.80 -6.11 -14.02
C ALA A 67 -11.97 -4.82 -13.79
N HIS A 68 -12.56 -3.86 -13.07
CA HIS A 68 -11.96 -2.56 -12.77
C HIS A 68 -12.22 -2.15 -11.33
N THR A 69 -11.19 -1.64 -10.65
CA THR A 69 -11.25 -1.20 -9.26
C THR A 69 -11.38 0.31 -9.17
N THR A 70 -12.38 0.81 -8.46
CA THR A 70 -12.56 2.23 -8.19
C THR A 70 -11.99 2.56 -6.80
N ILE A 71 -10.92 3.35 -6.76
CA ILE A 71 -10.25 3.74 -5.52
C ILE A 71 -10.57 5.21 -5.24
N ALA A 72 -11.36 5.44 -4.16
CA ALA A 72 -11.74 6.80 -3.77
C ALA A 72 -10.56 7.50 -3.08
N HIS A 73 -9.83 8.32 -3.86
CA HIS A 73 -8.64 9.04 -3.44
C HIS A 73 -8.92 10.00 -2.30
N ARG A 74 -8.49 9.66 -1.08
CA ARG A 74 -8.78 10.37 0.17
C ARG A 74 -10.28 10.45 0.49
N GLY A 75 -11.03 9.43 0.08
CA GLY A 75 -12.48 9.43 0.05
C GLY A 75 -13.06 10.10 -1.21
N ALA A 76 -14.30 10.56 -1.16
CA ALA A 76 -14.92 11.33 -2.25
C ALA A 76 -14.42 12.79 -2.23
N SER A 77 -13.10 12.99 -2.36
CA SER A 77 -12.42 14.27 -2.10
C SER A 77 -12.76 15.38 -3.11
N GLY A 78 -13.34 15.03 -4.27
CA GLY A 78 -13.91 16.01 -5.20
C GLY A 78 -15.24 16.63 -4.74
N TYR A 79 -15.89 16.05 -3.70
CA TYR A 79 -17.20 16.44 -3.21
C TYR A 79 -17.26 16.79 -1.73
N ALA A 80 -16.26 16.38 -0.96
CA ALA A 80 -16.21 16.55 0.49
C ALA A 80 -14.76 16.70 0.96
N PRO A 81 -14.49 17.29 2.15
CA PRO A 81 -13.13 17.50 2.63
C PRO A 81 -12.37 16.19 2.75
N GLU A 82 -11.21 16.10 2.07
CA GLU A 82 -10.35 14.90 2.01
C GLU A 82 -10.03 14.37 3.40
N HIS A 83 -9.88 13.05 3.53
CA HIS A 83 -9.53 12.37 4.77
C HIS A 83 -10.39 12.72 5.98
N THR A 84 -11.68 12.95 5.74
CA THR A 84 -12.70 13.10 6.79
C THR A 84 -13.75 12.01 6.67
N PHE A 85 -14.51 11.77 7.73
CA PHE A 85 -15.64 10.85 7.65
C PHE A 85 -16.72 11.30 6.64
N ASN A 86 -16.85 12.61 6.39
CA ASN A 86 -17.74 13.11 5.34
C ASN A 86 -17.34 12.58 3.96
N ALA A 87 -16.04 12.63 3.62
CA ALA A 87 -15.54 12.11 2.34
C ALA A 87 -15.59 10.57 2.27
N TYR A 88 -15.29 9.89 3.36
CA TYR A 88 -15.31 8.43 3.43
C TYR A 88 -16.73 7.85 3.39
N ASP A 89 -17.65 8.41 4.15
CA ASP A 89 -19.07 8.01 4.12
C ASP A 89 -19.64 8.20 2.72
N LYS A 90 -19.35 9.34 2.09
CA LYS A 90 -19.82 9.62 0.74
C LYS A 90 -19.26 8.61 -0.27
N SER A 91 -17.96 8.34 -0.25
CA SER A 91 -17.34 7.40 -1.20
C SER A 91 -17.86 5.97 -1.03
N HIS A 92 -17.99 5.51 0.22
CA HIS A 92 -18.34 4.14 0.53
C HIS A 92 -19.85 3.89 0.49
N LYS A 93 -20.65 4.77 1.15
CA LYS A 93 -22.09 4.52 1.33
C LYS A 93 -22.94 5.07 0.19
N GLU A 94 -22.54 6.20 -0.40
CA GLU A 94 -23.35 6.87 -1.42
C GLU A 94 -22.88 6.52 -2.82
N LEU A 95 -21.55 6.52 -3.07
CA LEU A 95 -21.01 6.34 -4.42
C LEU A 95 -20.64 4.88 -4.73
N GLY A 96 -20.43 4.03 -3.72
CA GLY A 96 -20.10 2.61 -3.92
C GLY A 96 -18.70 2.35 -4.44
N ALA A 97 -17.71 3.19 -4.08
CA ALA A 97 -16.32 2.97 -4.44
C ALA A 97 -15.81 1.64 -3.87
N SER A 98 -14.98 0.94 -4.63
CA SER A 98 -14.42 -0.37 -4.25
C SER A 98 -13.51 -0.27 -3.02
N TYR A 99 -12.75 0.82 -2.90
CA TYR A 99 -11.81 1.06 -1.80
C TYR A 99 -11.89 2.51 -1.30
N ILE A 100 -11.76 2.65 0.03
CA ILE A 100 -11.44 3.92 0.69
C ILE A 100 -9.91 4.03 0.72
N GLU A 101 -9.36 5.07 0.14
CA GLU A 101 -7.91 5.32 0.20
C GLU A 101 -7.57 6.22 1.38
N ILE A 102 -6.46 5.90 2.07
CA ILE A 102 -6.04 6.51 3.33
C ILE A 102 -4.53 6.75 3.30
N ASP A 103 -4.12 8.03 3.36
CA ASP A 103 -2.73 8.43 3.61
C ASP A 103 -2.46 8.48 5.12
N LEU A 104 -1.40 7.85 5.59
CA LEU A 104 -1.06 7.82 7.00
C LEU A 104 0.09 8.75 7.36
N GLN A 105 -0.16 9.59 8.36
CA GLN A 105 0.85 10.33 9.13
C GLN A 105 0.78 9.86 10.59
N ARG A 106 1.68 10.34 11.46
CA ARG A 106 1.71 9.94 12.87
C ARG A 106 1.82 11.15 13.79
N THR A 107 0.99 11.18 14.83
CA THR A 107 1.05 12.21 15.88
C THR A 107 2.26 12.04 16.78
N LYS A 108 2.58 13.09 17.56
CA LYS A 108 3.65 13.13 18.57
C LYS A 108 3.55 12.00 19.60
N ASP A 109 2.34 11.67 20.01
CA ASP A 109 2.02 10.62 20.96
C ASP A 109 1.73 9.25 20.29
N GLY A 110 2.08 9.10 18.98
CA GLY A 110 2.20 7.82 18.30
C GLY A 110 0.92 7.28 17.65
N HIS A 111 -0.10 8.10 17.42
CA HIS A 111 -1.32 7.66 16.74
C HIS A 111 -1.20 7.82 15.22
N LEU A 112 -1.54 6.78 14.46
CA LEU A 112 -1.68 6.86 13.01
C LEU A 112 -2.97 7.60 12.67
N VAL A 113 -2.86 8.64 11.85
CA VAL A 113 -3.95 9.54 11.45
C VAL A 113 -4.03 9.68 9.94
N ALA A 114 -5.24 9.91 9.42
CA ALA A 114 -5.47 10.12 8.00
C ALA A 114 -5.16 11.58 7.63
N MET A 115 -4.05 11.80 6.95
CA MET A 115 -3.65 13.11 6.43
C MET A 115 -2.61 12.92 5.32
N HIS A 116 -2.76 13.65 4.22
CA HIS A 116 -1.84 13.57 3.09
C HIS A 116 -0.51 14.26 3.37
N ASP A 117 -0.56 15.54 3.79
CA ASP A 117 0.61 16.37 3.99
C ASP A 117 1.26 16.08 5.34
N GLU A 118 2.57 16.26 5.45
CA GLU A 118 3.28 16.22 6.74
C GLU A 118 2.90 17.37 7.67
N THR A 119 2.26 18.42 7.13
CA THR A 119 1.78 19.57 7.90
C THR A 119 0.26 19.68 7.87
N VAL A 120 -0.31 20.32 8.88
CA VAL A 120 -1.77 20.49 9.03
C VAL A 120 -2.32 21.70 8.26
N ASP A 121 -1.46 22.51 7.66
CA ASP A 121 -1.76 23.87 7.17
C ASP A 121 -2.80 23.90 6.04
N ARG A 122 -2.72 22.99 5.06
CA ARG A 122 -3.58 23.03 3.87
C ARG A 122 -5.01 22.63 4.16
N THR A 123 -5.20 21.62 5.01
CA THR A 123 -6.51 20.98 5.22
C THR A 123 -7.09 21.19 6.62
N THR A 124 -6.45 22.03 7.43
CA THR A 124 -7.00 22.41 8.75
C THR A 124 -6.85 23.90 9.01
N ASN A 125 -7.37 24.36 10.15
CA ASN A 125 -7.15 25.70 10.66
C ASN A 125 -5.91 25.83 11.57
N GLY A 126 -5.10 24.77 11.68
CA GLY A 126 -3.83 24.76 12.41
C GLY A 126 -2.63 25.06 11.52
N HIS A 127 -1.42 25.04 12.12
CA HIS A 127 -0.15 25.29 11.46
C HIS A 127 0.93 24.38 12.01
N GLY A 128 1.84 23.92 11.14
CA GLY A 128 3.00 23.11 11.51
C GLY A 128 2.82 21.62 11.25
N ARG A 129 3.77 20.82 11.76
CA ARG A 129 3.88 19.41 11.41
C ARG A 129 2.92 18.55 12.23
N VAL A 130 2.38 17.50 11.61
CA VAL A 130 1.52 16.51 12.28
C VAL A 130 2.24 15.89 13.48
N GLU A 131 3.54 15.59 13.35
CA GLU A 131 4.36 14.98 14.39
C GLU A 131 4.58 15.86 15.64
N ASP A 132 4.28 17.15 15.56
CA ASP A 132 4.36 18.09 16.69
C ASP A 132 3.09 18.12 17.53
N TYR A 133 1.97 17.62 17.00
CA TYR A 133 0.66 17.55 17.66
C TYR A 133 0.47 16.22 18.38
N THR A 134 0.02 16.26 19.62
CA THR A 134 -0.65 15.09 20.23
C THR A 134 -1.99 14.84 19.53
N LEU A 135 -2.55 13.64 19.65
CA LEU A 135 -3.87 13.35 19.10
C LEU A 135 -4.94 14.30 19.67
N ALA A 136 -4.87 14.58 20.97
CA ALA A 136 -5.83 15.49 21.63
C ALA A 136 -5.77 16.91 21.07
N GLU A 137 -4.59 17.41 20.71
CA GLU A 137 -4.41 18.72 20.08
C GLU A 137 -4.89 18.68 18.63
N LEU A 138 -4.53 17.65 17.86
CA LEU A 138 -4.93 17.47 16.46
C LEU A 138 -6.47 17.41 16.32
N LYS A 139 -7.14 16.72 17.25
CA LYS A 139 -8.62 16.62 17.29
C LYS A 139 -9.34 17.94 17.56
N LYS A 140 -8.66 18.98 18.05
CA LYS A 140 -9.25 20.31 18.20
C LYS A 140 -9.34 21.07 16.89
N LEU A 141 -8.49 20.72 15.90
CA LEU A 141 -8.46 21.41 14.61
C LEU A 141 -9.74 21.16 13.81
N ASP A 142 -10.06 22.13 13.00
CA ASP A 142 -11.12 22.05 12.00
C ASP A 142 -10.49 21.59 10.66
N ALA A 143 -10.84 20.39 10.22
CA ALA A 143 -10.34 19.78 9.02
C ALA A 143 -11.34 19.83 7.83
N GLY A 144 -12.41 20.62 7.94
CA GLY A 144 -13.45 20.64 6.91
C GLY A 144 -13.81 22.02 6.36
N SER A 145 -13.75 23.08 7.17
CA SER A 145 -14.17 24.43 6.75
C SER A 145 -13.34 25.00 5.59
N TRP A 146 -12.10 24.56 5.42
CA TRP A 146 -11.25 24.93 4.27
C TRP A 146 -11.90 24.52 2.94
N PHE A 147 -12.55 23.34 2.89
CA PHE A 147 -13.22 22.84 1.70
C PHE A 147 -14.40 23.73 1.32
N ASN A 148 -15.23 24.12 2.28
CA ASN A 148 -16.35 25.03 2.06
C ASN A 148 -15.91 26.39 1.49
N LYS A 149 -14.73 26.88 1.90
CA LYS A 149 -14.16 28.14 1.39
C LYS A 149 -13.64 28.00 -0.05
N GLN A 150 -13.02 26.86 -0.38
CA GLN A 150 -12.46 26.62 -1.71
C GLN A 150 -13.53 26.17 -2.72
N HIS A 151 -14.59 25.52 -2.26
CA HIS A 151 -15.66 24.95 -3.07
C HIS A 151 -17.05 25.45 -2.61
N PRO A 152 -17.36 26.75 -2.77
CA PRO A 152 -18.60 27.33 -2.24
C PRO A 152 -19.86 26.67 -2.79
N ASP A 153 -19.82 26.16 -4.03
CA ASP A 153 -20.95 25.47 -4.68
C ASP A 153 -21.20 24.06 -4.09
N LEU A 154 -20.21 23.47 -3.42
CA LEU A 154 -20.29 22.17 -2.76
C LEU A 154 -20.33 22.31 -1.22
N ALA A 155 -20.33 23.55 -0.71
CA ALA A 155 -20.24 23.82 0.70
C ALA A 155 -21.45 23.27 1.46
N LYS A 156 -21.17 22.63 2.59
CA LYS A 156 -22.19 22.11 3.52
C LYS A 156 -21.84 22.47 4.95
N SER A 157 -22.84 22.81 5.75
CA SER A 157 -22.66 23.12 7.17
C SER A 157 -22.05 21.95 7.96
N GLU A 158 -22.34 20.72 7.57
CA GLU A 158 -21.83 19.49 8.18
C GLU A 158 -20.33 19.27 7.99
N TYR A 159 -19.71 19.98 7.03
CA TYR A 159 -18.25 19.92 6.83
C TYR A 159 -17.50 20.81 7.82
N ASN A 160 -18.17 21.84 8.36
CA ASN A 160 -17.56 22.71 9.35
C ASN A 160 -17.16 21.91 10.58
N ASN A 161 -15.95 22.18 11.07
CA ASN A 161 -15.39 21.51 12.24
C ASN A 161 -15.26 19.96 12.12
N ALA A 162 -15.21 19.42 10.91
CA ALA A 162 -14.84 18.03 10.67
C ALA A 162 -13.46 17.74 11.31
N LYS A 163 -13.26 16.52 11.79
CA LYS A 163 -12.05 16.15 12.53
C LYS A 163 -11.17 15.23 11.70
N VAL A 164 -9.86 15.31 11.94
CA VAL A 164 -8.88 14.35 11.41
C VAL A 164 -9.12 13.01 12.09
N PRO A 165 -9.47 11.94 11.34
CA PRO A 165 -9.69 10.62 11.93
C PRO A 165 -8.37 9.89 12.17
N THR A 166 -8.34 9.02 13.18
CA THR A 166 -7.29 8.01 13.32
C THR A 166 -7.60 6.79 12.43
N LEU A 167 -6.56 6.02 12.11
CA LEU A 167 -6.76 4.73 11.43
C LEU A 167 -7.69 3.81 12.23
N ASP A 168 -7.50 3.74 13.55
CA ASP A 168 -8.35 2.92 14.44
C ASP A 168 -9.83 3.36 14.41
N GLU A 169 -10.10 4.66 14.34
CA GLU A 169 -11.47 5.17 14.19
C GLU A 169 -12.09 4.79 12.85
N ILE A 170 -11.31 4.85 11.77
CA ILE A 170 -11.77 4.46 10.42
C ILE A 170 -12.09 2.97 10.39
N LEU A 171 -11.16 2.12 10.85
CA LEU A 171 -11.34 0.67 10.90
C LEU A 171 -12.49 0.26 11.84
N SER A 172 -12.70 0.96 12.95
CA SER A 172 -13.83 0.73 13.85
C SER A 172 -15.17 1.10 13.22
N ARG A 173 -15.19 2.20 12.43
CA ARG A 173 -16.44 2.71 11.83
C ARG A 173 -16.97 1.81 10.72
N TYR A 174 -16.11 1.34 9.85
CA TYR A 174 -16.53 0.60 8.65
C TYR A 174 -16.30 -0.90 8.78
N GLY A 175 -15.34 -1.34 9.59
CA GLY A 175 -15.03 -2.76 9.80
C GLY A 175 -14.77 -3.48 8.48
N LYS A 176 -15.31 -4.68 8.34
CA LYS A 176 -15.22 -5.49 7.12
C LYS A 176 -16.30 -5.18 6.07
N ASN A 177 -17.08 -4.12 6.28
CA ASN A 177 -18.04 -3.64 5.28
C ASN A 177 -17.39 -2.73 4.24
N ALA A 178 -16.16 -2.28 4.46
CA ALA A 178 -15.36 -1.50 3.52
C ALA A 178 -14.02 -2.18 3.24
N ASN A 179 -13.42 -1.82 2.10
CA ASN A 179 -12.05 -2.19 1.75
C ASN A 179 -11.17 -0.94 1.85
N TYR A 180 -9.92 -1.13 2.23
CA TYR A 180 -8.99 -0.05 2.55
C TYR A 180 -7.73 -0.13 1.69
N TYR A 181 -7.38 0.99 1.09
CA TYR A 181 -6.15 1.16 0.33
C TYR A 181 -5.27 2.14 1.09
N ILE A 182 -4.25 1.65 1.79
CA ILE A 182 -3.56 2.40 2.84
C ILE A 182 -2.13 2.75 2.42
N GLU A 183 -1.78 4.04 2.45
CA GLU A 183 -0.43 4.52 2.17
C GLU A 183 0.37 4.74 3.45
N THR A 184 1.59 4.16 3.50
CA THR A 184 2.64 4.60 4.42
C THR A 184 3.32 5.84 3.81
N LYS A 185 2.83 7.04 4.20
CA LYS A 185 3.11 8.28 3.48
C LYS A 185 4.54 8.79 3.63
N SER A 186 5.03 8.91 4.84
CA SER A 186 6.36 9.46 5.14
C SER A 186 7.11 8.54 6.11
N PRO A 187 7.44 7.28 5.72
CA PRO A 187 7.98 6.29 6.65
C PRO A 187 9.34 6.68 7.24
N ASP A 188 10.11 7.50 6.54
CA ASP A 188 11.40 8.01 7.03
C ASP A 188 11.23 9.05 8.16
N VAL A 189 10.11 9.77 8.16
CA VAL A 189 9.72 10.70 9.24
C VAL A 189 9.19 9.93 10.45
N TYR A 190 8.55 8.77 10.21
CA TYR A 190 7.86 7.99 11.23
C TYR A 190 8.45 6.58 11.36
N PRO A 191 9.68 6.42 11.87
CA PRO A 191 10.28 5.09 12.03
C PRO A 191 9.35 4.14 12.79
N GLY A 192 9.13 2.94 12.23
CA GLY A 192 8.28 1.91 12.81
C GLY A 192 6.79 2.05 12.55
N MET A 193 6.35 2.97 11.68
CA MET A 193 4.94 3.12 11.31
C MET A 193 4.36 1.85 10.69
N GLU A 194 5.16 1.06 9.98
CA GLU A 194 4.74 -0.22 9.41
C GLU A 194 4.33 -1.22 10.49
N ASN A 195 5.09 -1.31 11.59
CA ASN A 195 4.73 -2.16 12.74
C ASN A 195 3.42 -1.70 13.39
N GLN A 196 3.22 -0.37 13.51
CA GLN A 196 1.98 0.19 14.06
C GLN A 196 0.79 -0.09 13.13
N LEU A 197 0.97 0.01 11.81
CA LEU A 197 -0.05 -0.35 10.82
C LEU A 197 -0.46 -1.81 10.97
N ILE A 198 0.50 -2.74 11.04
CA ILE A 198 0.23 -4.17 11.27
C ILE A 198 -0.52 -4.40 12.58
N GLN A 199 -0.13 -3.72 13.66
CA GLN A 199 -0.81 -3.84 14.97
C GLN A 199 -2.27 -3.36 14.89
N SER A 200 -2.52 -2.21 14.25
CA SER A 200 -3.86 -1.67 14.05
C SER A 200 -4.73 -2.59 13.20
N LEU A 201 -4.21 -3.07 12.08
CA LEU A 201 -4.91 -4.01 11.20
C LEU A 201 -5.25 -5.34 11.91
N ASN A 202 -4.32 -5.89 12.70
CA ASN A 202 -4.56 -7.08 13.50
C ASN A 202 -5.64 -6.87 14.57
N LYS A 203 -5.56 -5.76 15.30
CA LYS A 203 -6.55 -5.37 16.33
C LYS A 203 -7.96 -5.36 15.78
N HIS A 204 -8.13 -4.92 14.53
CA HIS A 204 -9.43 -4.85 13.86
C HIS A 204 -9.78 -6.08 13.02
N GLY A 205 -8.99 -7.16 13.09
CA GLY A 205 -9.25 -8.42 12.39
C GLY A 205 -9.10 -8.34 10.86
N MET A 206 -8.34 -7.34 10.35
CA MET A 206 -8.14 -7.12 8.92
C MET A 206 -7.10 -8.05 8.29
N LEU A 207 -6.27 -8.73 9.11
CA LEU A 207 -5.21 -9.62 8.65
C LEU A 207 -5.55 -11.12 8.82
N THR A 208 -6.81 -11.47 9.05
CA THR A 208 -7.23 -12.88 8.98
C THR A 208 -7.18 -13.38 7.54
N ASP A 209 -6.93 -14.67 7.33
CA ASP A 209 -6.92 -15.28 5.99
C ASP A 209 -8.16 -14.93 5.17
N GLN A 210 -9.33 -14.95 5.81
CA GLN A 210 -10.59 -14.60 5.15
C GLN A 210 -10.61 -13.12 4.73
N SER A 211 -10.12 -12.21 5.59
CA SER A 211 -10.08 -10.78 5.30
C SER A 211 -9.15 -10.47 4.14
N LEU A 212 -7.96 -11.09 4.14
CA LEU A 212 -6.99 -10.94 3.05
C LEU A 212 -7.50 -11.55 1.74
N LYS A 213 -8.14 -12.72 1.79
CA LYS A 213 -8.77 -13.34 0.62
C LYS A 213 -9.91 -12.50 0.03
N ASN A 214 -10.62 -11.76 0.86
CA ASN A 214 -11.67 -10.85 0.42
C ASN A 214 -11.13 -9.51 -0.09
N GLY A 215 -9.81 -9.29 -0.04
CA GLY A 215 -9.19 -8.05 -0.53
C GLY A 215 -9.47 -6.83 0.34
N HIS A 216 -9.76 -7.01 1.66
CA HIS A 216 -10.12 -5.88 2.51
C HIS A 216 -8.99 -4.88 2.72
N VAL A 217 -7.73 -5.26 2.51
CA VAL A 217 -6.57 -4.39 2.71
C VAL A 217 -5.59 -4.49 1.57
N ILE A 218 -5.20 -3.35 1.04
CA ILE A 218 -4.04 -3.15 0.16
C ILE A 218 -3.15 -2.10 0.82
N VAL A 219 -1.83 -2.27 0.78
CA VAL A 219 -0.88 -1.27 1.26
C VAL A 219 -0.05 -0.76 0.10
N GLN A 220 0.12 0.55 0.06
CA GLN A 220 0.90 1.25 -0.96
C GLN A 220 1.96 2.17 -0.35
N SER A 221 2.99 2.48 -1.10
CA SER A 221 3.97 3.50 -0.73
C SER A 221 4.83 3.92 -1.92
N PHE A 222 5.32 5.18 -1.89
CA PHE A 222 6.45 5.63 -2.70
C PHE A 222 7.79 5.09 -2.17
N SER A 223 7.85 4.65 -0.90
CA SER A 223 9.04 4.11 -0.26
C SER A 223 9.17 2.60 -0.50
N GLU A 224 10.14 2.20 -1.32
CA GLU A 224 10.47 0.80 -1.50
C GLU A 224 10.89 0.11 -0.19
N PRO A 225 11.75 0.72 0.68
CA PRO A 225 12.09 0.14 1.97
C PRO A 225 10.87 -0.12 2.87
N SER A 226 9.89 0.79 2.88
CA SER A 226 8.66 0.60 3.64
C SER A 226 7.84 -0.59 3.14
N LEU A 227 7.69 -0.74 1.82
CA LEU A 227 7.00 -1.90 1.23
C LEU A 227 7.73 -3.22 1.48
N GLN A 228 9.06 -3.23 1.38
CA GLN A 228 9.86 -4.41 1.73
C GLN A 228 9.71 -4.77 3.21
N LYS A 229 9.66 -3.77 4.10
CA LYS A 229 9.37 -3.96 5.52
C LYS A 229 7.97 -4.54 5.73
N MET A 230 6.96 -4.01 5.05
CA MET A 230 5.60 -4.57 5.10
C MET A 230 5.57 -6.03 4.63
N LYS A 231 6.29 -6.37 3.54
CA LYS A 231 6.41 -7.75 3.04
C LYS A 231 7.03 -8.69 4.06
N GLN A 232 8.03 -8.22 4.83
CA GLN A 232 8.65 -9.00 5.91
C GLN A 232 7.71 -9.20 7.08
N LEU A 233 6.93 -8.17 7.45
CA LEU A 233 5.98 -8.22 8.58
C LEU A 233 4.78 -9.11 8.30
N ASN A 234 4.23 -9.06 7.09
CA ASN A 234 3.16 -9.94 6.65
C ASN A 234 3.21 -10.14 5.12
N PRO A 235 3.73 -11.29 4.64
CA PRO A 235 3.88 -11.56 3.21
C PRO A 235 2.55 -11.72 2.45
N ASN A 236 1.43 -11.82 3.15
CA ASN A 236 0.11 -12.04 2.55
C ASN A 236 -0.65 -10.74 2.24
N ILE A 237 -0.18 -9.59 2.73
CA ILE A 237 -0.77 -8.30 2.37
C ILE A 237 -0.36 -7.95 0.94
N PRO A 238 -1.31 -7.66 0.04
CA PRO A 238 -0.98 -7.16 -1.29
C PRO A 238 -0.38 -5.76 -1.20
N LEU A 239 0.76 -5.57 -1.88
CA LEU A 239 1.53 -4.33 -1.87
C LEU A 239 1.57 -3.72 -3.27
N ILE A 240 1.44 -2.39 -3.33
CA ILE A 240 1.52 -1.61 -4.57
C ILE A 240 2.65 -0.58 -4.45
N ARG A 241 3.55 -0.59 -5.43
CA ARG A 241 4.63 0.40 -5.54
C ARG A 241 4.12 1.64 -6.28
N LEU A 242 4.04 2.76 -5.56
CA LEU A 242 3.73 4.06 -6.17
C LEU A 242 4.96 4.61 -6.91
N LEU A 243 4.74 5.16 -8.08
CA LEU A 243 5.77 5.77 -8.92
C LEU A 243 5.37 7.22 -9.23
N ASP A 244 6.22 8.15 -8.85
CA ASP A 244 6.04 9.57 -9.12
C ASP A 244 6.12 9.88 -10.62
N LYS A 245 5.64 11.06 -10.98
CA LYS A 245 5.72 11.55 -12.35
C LYS A 245 7.13 11.49 -12.90
N GLY A 246 7.27 10.83 -14.05
CA GLY A 246 8.55 10.62 -14.72
C GLY A 246 9.33 9.39 -14.23
N GLU A 247 8.91 8.70 -13.16
CA GLU A 247 9.63 7.52 -12.69
C GLU A 247 9.39 6.29 -13.56
N LEU A 248 8.16 6.06 -14.01
CA LEU A 248 7.82 4.85 -14.78
C LEU A 248 8.65 4.71 -16.06
N PRO A 249 8.86 5.74 -16.88
CA PRO A 249 9.64 5.61 -18.12
C PRO A 249 11.11 5.23 -17.92
N PHE A 250 11.66 5.44 -16.71
CA PHE A 250 13.04 5.12 -16.37
C PHE A 250 13.22 3.78 -15.66
N GLN A 251 12.13 3.04 -15.38
CA GLN A 251 12.24 1.72 -14.79
C GLN A 251 12.84 0.73 -15.80
N SER A 252 13.99 0.16 -15.46
CA SER A 252 14.59 -0.93 -16.22
C SER A 252 13.86 -2.26 -15.97
N GLU A 253 14.12 -3.27 -16.82
CA GLU A 253 13.65 -4.64 -16.60
C GLU A 253 14.08 -5.20 -15.23
N ALA A 254 15.30 -4.85 -14.80
CA ALA A 254 15.81 -5.25 -13.49
C ALA A 254 15.04 -4.58 -12.35
N ASP A 255 14.67 -3.29 -12.50
CA ASP A 255 13.85 -2.57 -11.53
C ASP A 255 12.44 -3.15 -11.44
N LEU A 256 11.79 -3.37 -12.57
CA LEU A 256 10.46 -3.99 -12.61
C LEU A 256 10.48 -5.39 -12.00
N LYS A 257 11.49 -6.20 -12.28
CA LYS A 257 11.67 -7.52 -11.66
C LYS A 257 11.88 -7.41 -10.15
N ARG A 258 12.65 -6.43 -9.68
CA ARG A 258 12.84 -6.16 -8.25
C ARG A 258 11.51 -5.76 -7.59
N ILE A 259 10.76 -4.83 -8.18
CA ILE A 259 9.42 -4.44 -7.69
C ILE A 259 8.51 -5.65 -7.61
N LYS A 260 8.50 -6.50 -8.63
CA LYS A 260 7.67 -7.71 -8.69
C LYS A 260 7.96 -8.70 -7.56
N SER A 261 9.18 -8.69 -7.02
CA SER A 261 9.55 -9.60 -5.92
C SER A 261 8.82 -9.31 -4.60
N TYR A 262 8.33 -8.09 -4.40
CA TYR A 262 7.61 -7.70 -3.18
C TYR A 262 6.21 -7.15 -3.44
N ALA A 263 5.94 -6.53 -4.59
CA ALA A 263 4.67 -5.89 -4.92
C ALA A 263 3.89 -6.68 -5.98
N VAL A 264 2.56 -6.71 -5.83
CA VAL A 264 1.64 -7.33 -6.80
C VAL A 264 1.27 -6.37 -7.93
N GLY A 265 1.48 -5.07 -7.74
CA GLY A 265 1.14 -4.04 -8.71
C GLY A 265 1.94 -2.76 -8.55
N VAL A 266 1.68 -1.84 -9.45
CA VAL A 266 2.23 -0.49 -9.49
C VAL A 266 1.12 0.54 -9.57
N GLY A 267 1.31 1.69 -8.90
CA GLY A 267 0.48 2.88 -9.01
C GLY A 267 1.31 4.01 -9.59
N PRO A 268 1.39 4.15 -10.91
CA PRO A 268 2.12 5.25 -11.53
C PRO A 268 1.27 6.52 -11.59
N GLU A 269 1.93 7.68 -11.68
CA GLU A 269 1.29 8.90 -12.13
C GLU A 269 0.72 8.67 -13.54
N TYR A 270 -0.55 9.00 -13.76
CA TYR A 270 -1.32 8.52 -14.92
C TYR A 270 -0.82 9.03 -16.29
N THR A 271 -0.14 10.19 -16.31
CA THR A 271 0.40 10.76 -17.55
C THR A 271 1.65 10.03 -18.06
N ASP A 272 2.29 9.21 -17.23
CA ASP A 272 3.42 8.36 -17.62
C ASP A 272 2.96 7.10 -18.39
N LEU A 273 1.67 6.76 -18.34
CA LEU A 273 1.12 5.58 -19.00
C LEU A 273 0.82 5.84 -20.48
N ASN A 274 1.18 4.84 -21.27
CA ASN A 274 0.80 4.71 -22.67
C ASN A 274 0.50 3.23 -22.96
N GLU A 275 -0.09 2.94 -24.10
CA GLU A 275 -0.48 1.58 -24.49
C GLU A 275 0.68 0.59 -24.39
N LYS A 276 1.89 0.98 -24.86
CA LYS A 276 3.06 0.11 -24.89
C LYS A 276 3.54 -0.27 -23.49
N ASN A 277 3.74 0.72 -22.59
CA ASN A 277 4.24 0.43 -21.26
C ASN A 277 3.17 -0.20 -20.36
N THR A 278 1.90 0.14 -20.55
CA THR A 278 0.80 -0.53 -19.86
C THR A 278 0.74 -2.01 -20.23
N LYS A 279 0.79 -2.32 -21.54
CA LYS A 279 0.84 -3.72 -22.00
C LYS A 279 2.03 -4.45 -21.42
N HIS A 280 3.21 -3.84 -21.40
CA HIS A 280 4.42 -4.44 -20.86
C HIS A 280 4.28 -4.77 -19.36
N LEU A 281 3.75 -3.85 -18.56
CA LEU A 281 3.47 -4.10 -17.14
C LEU A 281 2.45 -5.22 -16.94
N LYS A 282 1.43 -5.30 -17.78
CA LYS A 282 0.45 -6.40 -17.77
C LYS A 282 1.09 -7.73 -18.13
N ASP A 283 1.95 -7.78 -19.15
CA ASP A 283 2.69 -8.99 -19.56
C ASP A 283 3.61 -9.50 -18.41
N LEU A 284 4.15 -8.60 -17.59
CA LEU A 284 4.89 -8.93 -16.36
C LEU A 284 3.97 -9.33 -15.19
N GLY A 285 2.65 -9.27 -15.35
CA GLY A 285 1.64 -9.66 -14.36
C GLY A 285 1.42 -8.64 -13.25
N PHE A 286 1.71 -7.36 -13.47
CA PHE A 286 1.36 -6.31 -12.52
C PHE A 286 -0.12 -5.94 -12.59
N LEU A 287 -0.70 -5.65 -11.43
CA LEU A 287 -1.88 -4.77 -11.34
C LEU A 287 -1.43 -3.32 -11.58
N ILE A 288 -2.27 -2.54 -12.26
CA ILE A 288 -1.96 -1.16 -12.62
C ILE A 288 -3.09 -0.26 -12.14
N HIS A 289 -2.81 0.55 -11.10
CA HIS A 289 -3.73 1.50 -10.48
C HIS A 289 -3.14 2.91 -10.54
N PRO A 290 -3.30 3.66 -11.65
CA PRO A 290 -2.76 5.01 -11.79
C PRO A 290 -3.49 6.03 -10.91
N PHE A 291 -2.79 7.09 -10.51
CA PHE A 291 -3.28 8.24 -9.75
C PHE A 291 -2.93 9.56 -10.46
N THR A 292 -3.62 10.66 -10.25
CA THR A 292 -5.01 10.74 -9.81
C THR A 292 -5.83 11.10 -11.03
N VAL A 293 -6.74 10.24 -11.44
CA VAL A 293 -7.48 10.34 -12.72
C VAL A 293 -8.86 10.91 -12.43
N ASN A 294 -9.11 12.16 -12.84
CA ASN A 294 -10.35 12.88 -12.55
C ASN A 294 -11.21 13.18 -13.79
N GLU A 295 -10.61 13.15 -14.99
CA GLU A 295 -11.29 13.44 -16.22
C GLU A 295 -11.73 12.14 -16.91
N GLU A 296 -13.00 12.09 -17.35
CA GLU A 296 -13.61 10.91 -17.98
C GLU A 296 -12.84 10.48 -19.26
N ALA A 297 -12.32 11.43 -20.03
CA ALA A 297 -11.54 11.13 -21.22
C ALA A 297 -10.21 10.40 -20.87
N ASP A 298 -9.57 10.75 -19.75
CA ASP A 298 -8.39 10.04 -19.28
C ASP A 298 -8.74 8.67 -18.70
N MET A 299 -9.86 8.57 -17.97
CA MET A 299 -10.36 7.28 -17.48
C MET A 299 -10.60 6.30 -18.62
N GLN A 300 -11.29 6.76 -19.68
CA GLN A 300 -11.56 5.92 -20.87
C GLN A 300 -10.25 5.53 -21.57
N ARG A 301 -9.38 6.48 -21.84
CA ARG A 301 -8.09 6.24 -22.48
C ARG A 301 -7.25 5.19 -21.72
N LEU A 302 -7.19 5.30 -20.40
CA LEU A 302 -6.44 4.37 -19.57
C LEU A 302 -7.08 2.98 -19.51
N ASN A 303 -8.42 2.89 -19.49
CA ASN A 303 -9.12 1.62 -19.62
C ASN A 303 -8.82 0.94 -20.97
N ASP A 304 -8.79 1.72 -22.07
CA ASP A 304 -8.43 1.19 -23.39
C ASP A 304 -6.99 0.63 -23.41
N TYR A 305 -6.09 1.15 -22.58
CA TYR A 305 -4.75 0.60 -22.42
C TYR A 305 -4.71 -0.69 -21.58
N GLY A 306 -5.78 -1.01 -20.83
CA GLY A 306 -5.92 -2.24 -20.05
C GLY A 306 -5.46 -2.13 -18.60
N ILE A 307 -5.63 -0.97 -17.95
CA ILE A 307 -5.41 -0.81 -16.50
C ILE A 307 -6.42 -1.62 -15.68
N ASP A 308 -6.15 -1.81 -14.38
CA ASP A 308 -7.00 -2.60 -13.48
C ASP A 308 -7.91 -1.74 -12.57
N GLY A 309 -7.69 -0.43 -12.53
CA GLY A 309 -8.47 0.50 -11.72
C GLY A 309 -7.83 1.87 -11.68
N VAL A 310 -8.48 2.84 -11.04
CA VAL A 310 -7.97 4.21 -10.91
C VAL A 310 -8.15 4.75 -9.50
N PHE A 311 -7.21 5.61 -9.08
CA PHE A 311 -7.44 6.57 -7.99
C PHE A 311 -8.12 7.81 -8.55
N THR A 312 -9.26 8.16 -7.98
CA THR A 312 -10.03 9.31 -8.43
C THR A 312 -10.69 10.06 -7.28
N ASN A 313 -10.81 11.37 -7.40
CA ASN A 313 -11.59 12.21 -6.50
C ASN A 313 -13.11 12.11 -6.78
N TYR A 314 -13.49 11.50 -7.92
CA TYR A 314 -14.85 11.41 -8.46
C TYR A 314 -15.20 9.96 -8.80
N ALA A 315 -15.41 9.14 -7.76
CA ALA A 315 -15.65 7.71 -7.92
C ALA A 315 -16.87 7.38 -8.81
N ASP A 316 -17.91 8.19 -8.74
CA ASP A 316 -19.14 8.08 -9.54
C ASP A 316 -18.89 8.18 -11.06
N LYS A 317 -17.96 9.04 -11.48
CA LYS A 317 -17.59 9.18 -12.89
C LYS A 317 -16.99 7.89 -13.43
N TYR A 318 -16.03 7.31 -12.69
CA TYR A 318 -15.39 6.07 -13.11
C TYR A 318 -16.35 4.88 -13.06
N LEU A 319 -17.17 4.78 -12.01
CA LEU A 319 -18.21 3.75 -11.89
C LEU A 319 -19.21 3.82 -13.04
N SER A 320 -19.66 5.01 -13.41
CA SER A 320 -20.56 5.20 -14.56
C SER A 320 -19.91 4.70 -15.86
N LEU A 321 -18.63 4.99 -16.05
CA LEU A 321 -17.90 4.58 -17.26
C LEU A 321 -17.76 3.06 -17.37
N ILE A 322 -17.38 2.37 -16.29
CA ILE A 322 -17.15 0.91 -16.30
C ILE A 322 -18.45 0.08 -16.32
N HIS A 323 -19.60 0.65 -15.95
CA HIS A 323 -20.88 -0.04 -16.03
C HIS A 323 -21.56 0.09 -17.41
N ILE A 324 -21.07 0.98 -18.27
CA ILE A 324 -21.62 1.18 -19.63
C ILE A 324 -20.83 0.33 -20.65
N SER A 325 -19.63 -0.05 -20.36
CA SER A 325 -18.73 -0.87 -21.19
C SER A 325 -18.89 -2.35 -20.88
#